data_080d27963cdb7992914f6ff16cae6fb9
#
_entry.id   080d27963cdb7992914f6ff16cae6fb9
#
_cell.length_a   1.000
_cell.length_b   1.000
_cell.length_c   1.000
_cell.angle_alpha   90.00
_cell.angle_beta   90.00
_cell.angle_gamma   90.00
#
_symmetry.space_group_name_H-M   'P 1'
#
loop_
_entity.id
_entity.type
_entity.pdbx_description
1 polymer ?
#
loop_
_entity_poly.entity_id
_entity_poly.type
_entity_poly.pdbx_seq_one_letter_code
_entity_poly.pdbx_strand_id
1 'polypeptide(L)'
;MKEKAVKFYEDKEALFPEPETIREIERVVLLKVIDRKWMDHIDDMDQLKQGIGLQAYGQKDPVVQYKMMGYDMFDEMTRAITEDTVRLLMHIQVEEKVEREREAMRHFYLQ
;
A
#
# COMPACT_ATOMS: atom_id res chain seq x y z
N MET A 1 9.84 14.60 -9.15
CA MET A 1 8.91 13.48 -9.15
C MET A 1 7.90 13.51 -8.03
N LYS A 2 8.34 13.68 -6.78
CA LYS A 2 7.40 13.77 -5.65
C LYS A 2 6.44 14.94 -5.76
N GLU A 3 6.92 16.08 -6.23
CA GLU A 3 6.09 17.29 -6.35
C GLU A 3 4.97 17.14 -7.38
N LYS A 4 5.25 16.48 -8.49
CA LYS A 4 4.22 16.21 -9.51
C LYS A 4 3.16 15.23 -9.01
N ALA A 5 3.57 14.22 -8.24
CA ALA A 5 2.65 13.25 -7.66
C ALA A 5 1.76 13.91 -6.60
N VAL A 6 2.32 14.74 -5.74
CA VAL A 6 1.57 15.49 -4.72
C VAL A 6 0.58 16.43 -5.38
N LYS A 7 0.99 17.16 -6.39
CA LYS A 7 0.12 18.08 -7.12
C LYS A 7 -1.01 17.33 -7.83
N PHE A 8 -0.69 16.23 -8.46
CA PHE A 8 -1.67 15.36 -9.11
C PHE A 8 -2.73 14.89 -8.12
N TYR A 9 -2.30 14.47 -6.92
CA TYR A 9 -3.20 14.02 -5.87
C TYR A 9 -4.05 15.16 -5.32
N GLU A 10 -3.46 16.33 -5.06
CA GLU A 10 -4.19 17.51 -4.59
C GLU A 10 -5.25 17.97 -5.60
N ASP A 11 -4.91 17.98 -6.88
CA ASP A 11 -5.86 18.30 -7.94
C ASP A 11 -7.04 17.32 -7.95
N LYS A 12 -6.78 16.06 -7.63
CA LYS A 12 -7.80 15.04 -7.54
C LYS A 12 -8.67 15.16 -6.30
N GLU A 13 -8.11 15.56 -5.17
CA GLU A 13 -8.89 15.86 -3.98
C GLU A 13 -9.94 16.93 -4.26
N ALA A 14 -9.59 17.93 -5.05
CA ALA A 14 -10.49 19.01 -5.40
C ALA A 14 -11.67 18.58 -6.27
N LEU A 15 -11.56 17.43 -6.94
CA LEU A 15 -12.63 16.89 -7.79
C LEU A 15 -13.73 16.16 -7.00
N PHE A 16 -13.44 15.76 -5.76
CA PHE A 16 -14.44 15.11 -4.92
C PHE A 16 -15.33 16.17 -4.27
N PRO A 17 -16.67 16.02 -4.37
CA PRO A 17 -17.58 17.01 -3.79
C PRO A 17 -17.55 17.08 -2.28
N GLU A 18 -17.12 15.99 -1.62
CA GLU A 18 -16.97 15.93 -0.17
C GLU A 18 -15.57 15.45 0.20
N PRO A 19 -14.79 16.27 0.95
CA PRO A 19 -13.47 15.85 1.40
C PRO A 19 -13.49 14.61 2.28
N GLU A 20 -14.60 14.36 2.98
CA GLU A 20 -14.76 13.20 3.84
C GLU A 20 -14.76 11.89 3.06
N THR A 21 -15.31 11.90 1.85
CA THR A 21 -15.36 10.70 1.01
C THR A 21 -13.96 10.23 0.63
N ILE A 22 -13.09 11.15 0.22
CA ILE A 22 -11.72 10.78 -0.14
C ILE A 22 -10.93 10.30 1.09
N ARG A 23 -11.16 10.90 2.26
CA ARG A 23 -10.52 10.46 3.50
C ARG A 23 -10.95 9.05 3.88
N GLU A 24 -12.22 8.72 3.68
CA GLU A 24 -12.74 7.38 3.92
C GLU A 24 -12.11 6.35 2.97
N ILE A 25 -11.99 6.70 1.69
CA ILE A 25 -11.34 5.85 0.69
C ILE A 25 -9.87 5.61 1.06
N GLU A 26 -9.16 6.67 1.44
CA GLU A 26 -7.77 6.56 1.88
C GLU A 26 -7.64 5.61 3.07
N ARG A 27 -8.51 5.73 4.04
CA ARG A 27 -8.51 4.87 5.23
C ARG A 27 -8.74 3.41 4.87
N VAL A 28 -9.74 3.12 4.07
CA VAL A 28 -10.07 1.75 3.66
C VAL A 28 -8.92 1.12 2.87
N VAL A 29 -8.34 1.86 1.93
CA VAL A 29 -7.21 1.39 1.12
C VAL A 29 -6.01 1.11 2.00
N LEU A 30 -5.67 2.05 2.89
CA LEU A 30 -4.52 1.90 3.79
C LEU A 30 -4.69 0.67 4.69
N LEU A 31 -5.87 0.49 5.29
CA LEU A 31 -6.14 -0.64 6.17
C LEU A 31 -6.05 -1.97 5.43
N LYS A 32 -6.56 -2.05 4.21
CA LYS A 32 -6.46 -3.27 3.40
C LYS A 32 -5.01 -3.61 3.05
N VAL A 33 -4.22 -2.61 2.69
CA VAL A 33 -2.81 -2.82 2.38
C VAL A 33 -2.04 -3.26 3.63
N ILE A 34 -2.29 -2.62 4.76
CA ILE A 34 -1.64 -2.97 6.03
C ILE A 34 -1.99 -4.41 6.40
N ASP A 35 -3.26 -4.78 6.37
CA ASP A 35 -3.69 -6.13 6.74
C ASP A 35 -3.02 -7.20 5.88
N ARG A 36 -2.99 -6.98 4.57
CA ARG A 36 -2.38 -7.91 3.64
C ARG A 36 -0.87 -8.05 3.86
N LYS A 37 -0.18 -6.92 3.99
CA LYS A 37 1.28 -6.91 4.22
C LYS A 37 1.64 -7.47 5.58
N TRP A 38 0.82 -7.22 6.58
CA TRP A 38 1.02 -7.74 7.91
C TRP A 38 0.88 -9.26 7.95
N MET A 39 -0.12 -9.82 7.28
CA MET A 39 -0.29 -11.27 7.17
C MET A 39 0.89 -11.93 6.46
N ASP A 40 1.35 -11.35 5.36
CA ASP A 40 2.53 -11.82 4.64
C ASP A 40 3.77 -11.73 5.52
N HIS A 41 3.89 -10.66 6.31
CA HIS A 41 5.03 -10.48 7.23
C HIS A 41 5.04 -11.55 8.33
N ILE A 42 3.89 -11.88 8.89
CA ILE A 42 3.78 -12.95 9.90
C ILE A 42 4.26 -14.28 9.32
N ASP A 43 3.82 -14.62 8.11
CA ASP A 43 4.25 -15.83 7.41
C ASP A 43 5.75 -15.82 7.14
N ASP A 44 6.27 -14.69 6.66
CA ASP A 44 7.70 -14.52 6.38
C ASP A 44 8.55 -14.66 7.65
N MET A 45 8.07 -14.09 8.75
CA MET A 45 8.77 -14.21 10.05
C MET A 45 8.77 -15.64 10.57
N ASP A 46 7.68 -16.37 10.35
CA ASP A 46 7.60 -17.78 10.73
C ASP A 46 8.58 -18.62 9.91
N GLN A 47 8.64 -18.40 8.60
CA GLN A 47 9.62 -19.06 7.72
C GLN A 47 11.05 -18.70 8.10
N LEU A 48 11.30 -17.45 8.44
CA LEU A 48 12.61 -17.00 8.91
C LEU A 48 13.01 -17.72 10.18
N LYS A 49 12.10 -17.86 11.13
CA LYS A 49 12.35 -18.57 12.39
C LYS A 49 12.73 -20.02 12.15
N GLN A 50 12.03 -20.69 11.23
CA GLN A 50 12.34 -22.08 10.88
C GLN A 50 13.70 -22.17 10.18
N GLY A 51 13.99 -21.27 9.24
CA GLY A 51 15.27 -21.26 8.53
C GLY A 51 16.46 -21.00 9.44
N ILE A 52 16.33 -20.08 10.38
CA ILE A 52 17.38 -19.79 11.36
C ILE A 52 17.59 -20.96 12.30
N GLY A 53 16.52 -21.65 12.70
CA GLY A 53 16.63 -22.87 13.50
C GLY A 53 17.46 -23.96 12.82
N LEU A 54 17.35 -24.08 11.50
CA LEU A 54 18.15 -25.00 10.72
C LEU A 54 19.61 -24.55 10.55
N GLN A 55 19.83 -23.25 10.41
CA GLN A 55 21.17 -22.68 10.22
C GLN A 55 21.96 -22.51 11.52
N ALA A 56 21.28 -22.47 12.64
CA ALA A 56 21.89 -22.25 13.95
C ALA A 56 22.81 -23.37 14.42
N TYR A 57 22.93 -24.41 13.63
CA TYR A 57 23.75 -25.57 13.96
C TYR A 57 25.23 -25.29 13.87
N GLY A 58 25.66 -24.11 14.17
CA GLY A 58 27.06 -24.03 14.23
C GLY A 58 27.77 -22.75 14.54
N GLN A 59 27.27 -21.53 14.36
CA GLN A 59 28.22 -20.45 14.49
C GLN A 59 27.73 -19.07 14.86
N LYS A 60 26.44 -18.81 14.93
CA LYS A 60 25.94 -17.47 15.30
C LYS A 60 24.73 -17.59 16.21
N ASP A 61 24.60 -16.63 17.11
CA ASP A 61 23.45 -16.57 17.99
C ASP A 61 22.16 -16.42 17.13
N PRO A 62 21.28 -17.42 17.14
CA PRO A 62 20.08 -17.40 16.31
C PRO A 62 19.12 -16.26 16.66
N VAL A 63 19.10 -15.85 17.93
CA VAL A 63 18.24 -14.75 18.38
C VAL A 63 18.67 -13.43 17.76
N VAL A 64 19.98 -13.17 17.72
CA VAL A 64 20.53 -11.94 17.12
C VAL A 64 20.24 -11.92 15.62
N GLN A 65 20.46 -13.03 14.93
CA GLN A 65 20.16 -13.12 13.50
C GLN A 65 18.68 -12.92 13.21
N TYR A 66 17.81 -13.53 13.99
CA TYR A 66 16.36 -13.37 13.85
C TYR A 66 15.95 -11.92 14.00
N LYS A 67 16.48 -11.22 14.99
CA LYS A 67 16.19 -9.81 15.22
C LYS A 67 16.67 -8.94 14.07
N MET A 68 17.90 -9.12 13.61
CA MET A 68 18.47 -8.32 12.54
C MET A 68 17.72 -8.50 11.23
N MET A 69 17.46 -9.74 10.85
CA MET A 69 16.71 -10.02 9.61
C MET A 69 15.25 -9.60 9.74
N GLY A 70 14.67 -9.75 10.92
CA GLY A 70 13.31 -9.31 11.20
C GLY A 70 13.14 -7.80 11.07
N TYR A 71 14.12 -7.01 11.53
CA TYR A 71 14.11 -5.56 11.34
C TYR A 71 14.16 -5.17 9.87
N ASP A 72 15.02 -5.82 9.10
CA ASP A 72 15.12 -5.56 7.67
C ASP A 72 13.80 -5.89 6.95
N MET A 73 13.20 -7.01 7.30
CA MET A 73 11.91 -7.43 6.73
C MET A 73 10.79 -6.47 7.13
N PHE A 74 10.81 -5.97 8.35
CA PHE A 74 9.85 -4.98 8.82
C PHE A 74 10.00 -3.66 8.06
N ASP A 75 11.22 -3.19 7.85
CA ASP A 75 11.49 -1.99 7.07
C ASP A 75 11.01 -2.12 5.63
N GLU A 76 11.25 -3.27 5.01
CA GLU A 76 10.74 -3.56 3.67
C GLU A 76 9.21 -3.57 3.65
N MET A 77 8.59 -4.14 4.67
CA MET A 77 7.13 -4.16 4.80
C MET A 77 6.58 -2.74 4.86
N THR A 78 7.16 -1.86 5.68
CA THR A 78 6.68 -0.49 5.82
C THR A 78 6.83 0.30 4.52
N ARG A 79 7.91 0.10 3.79
CA ARG A 79 8.09 0.71 2.46
C ARG A 79 7.06 0.18 1.47
N ALA A 80 6.82 -1.13 1.47
CA ALA A 80 5.84 -1.74 0.58
C ALA A 80 4.42 -1.24 0.88
N ILE A 81 4.07 -1.06 2.14
CA ILE A 81 2.78 -0.48 2.53
C ILE A 81 2.62 0.92 1.94
N THR A 82 3.63 1.75 2.08
CA THR A 82 3.61 3.12 1.54
C THR A 82 3.46 3.12 0.03
N GLU A 83 4.28 2.35 -0.67
CA GLU A 83 4.27 2.29 -2.13
C GLU A 83 2.96 1.73 -2.67
N ASP A 84 2.48 0.63 -2.11
CA ASP A 84 1.25 0.00 -2.56
C ASP A 84 0.02 0.87 -2.28
N THR A 85 0.00 1.55 -1.13
CA THR A 85 -1.08 2.46 -0.78
C THR A 85 -1.16 3.62 -1.77
N VAL A 86 -0.04 4.25 -2.06
CA VAL A 86 0.03 5.36 -3.03
C VAL A 86 -0.39 4.88 -4.41
N ARG A 87 0.11 3.72 -4.84
CA ARG A 87 -0.22 3.15 -6.15
C ARG A 87 -1.71 2.88 -6.29
N LEU A 88 -2.33 2.27 -5.29
CA LEU A 88 -3.76 1.96 -5.31
C LEU A 88 -4.62 3.22 -5.29
N LEU A 89 -4.26 4.22 -4.48
CA LEU A 89 -4.98 5.49 -4.44
C LEU A 89 -4.93 6.21 -5.77
N MET A 90 -3.76 6.24 -6.41
CA MET A 90 -3.61 6.84 -7.73
C MET A 90 -4.44 6.11 -8.78
N HIS A 91 -4.45 4.78 -8.72
CA HIS A 91 -5.20 3.95 -9.67
C HIS A 91 -6.71 4.15 -9.55
N ILE A 92 -7.24 4.14 -8.33
CA ILE A 92 -8.66 4.35 -8.05
C ILE A 92 -9.10 5.73 -8.58
N GLN A 93 -8.31 6.75 -8.38
CA GLN A 93 -8.62 8.09 -8.86
C GLN A 93 -8.68 8.16 -10.38
N VAL A 94 -7.79 7.47 -11.06
CA VAL A 94 -7.81 7.41 -12.53
C VAL A 94 -9.07 6.71 -13.03
N GLU A 95 -9.48 5.62 -12.40
CA GLU A 95 -10.71 4.91 -12.75
C GLU A 95 -11.95 5.78 -12.56
N GLU A 96 -12.05 6.49 -11.46
CA GLU A 96 -13.17 7.41 -11.22
C GLU A 96 -13.23 8.53 -12.26
N LYS A 97 -12.09 9.07 -12.65
CA LYS A 97 -12.02 10.07 -13.69
C LYS A 97 -12.53 9.54 -15.03
N VAL A 98 -12.12 8.32 -15.38
CA VAL A 98 -12.57 7.65 -16.61
C VAL A 98 -14.08 7.42 -16.56
N GLU A 99 -14.62 6.97 -15.44
CA GLU A 99 -16.06 6.77 -15.28
C GLU A 99 -16.83 8.08 -15.41
N ARG A 100 -16.36 9.17 -14.82
CA ARG A 100 -16.99 10.47 -14.95
C ARG A 100 -16.99 10.96 -16.39
N GLU A 101 -15.89 10.77 -17.09
CA GLU A 101 -15.81 11.13 -18.50
C GLU A 101 -16.78 10.30 -19.34
N ARG A 102 -16.91 9.01 -19.03
CA ARG A 102 -17.87 8.12 -19.68
C ARG A 102 -19.31 8.55 -19.40
N GLU A 103 -19.63 8.89 -18.18
CA GLU A 103 -20.96 9.37 -17.80
C GLU A 103 -21.29 10.69 -18.48
N ALA A 104 -20.34 11.63 -18.51
CA ALA A 104 -20.50 12.89 -19.19
C ALA A 104 -20.74 12.69 -20.68
N MET A 105 -19.99 11.80 -21.32
CA MET A 105 -20.19 11.45 -22.73
C MET A 105 -21.55 10.79 -22.98
N ARG A 106 -21.92 9.86 -22.11
CA ARG A 106 -23.21 9.18 -22.20
C ARG A 106 -24.37 10.19 -22.11
N HIS A 107 -24.27 11.10 -21.17
CA HIS A 107 -25.26 12.15 -20.99
C HIS A 107 -25.35 13.07 -22.23
N PHE A 108 -24.19 13.39 -22.78
CA PHE A 108 -24.11 14.18 -24.01
C PHE A 108 -24.77 13.48 -25.20
N TYR A 109 -24.54 12.19 -25.39
CA TYR A 109 -25.09 11.43 -26.50
C TYR A 109 -26.58 11.09 -26.36
N LEU A 110 -27.10 11.09 -25.13
CA LEU A 110 -28.51 10.80 -24.88
C LEU A 110 -29.42 12.05 -24.97
N GLN A 111 -28.85 13.23 -25.06
CA GLN A 111 -29.60 14.45 -25.31
C GLN A 111 -29.75 14.70 -26.80
#